data_3bad01143f2a9657ae5e9847f00154b4
#
_entry.id   3bad01143f2a9657ae5e9847f00154b4
#
_cell.length_a   1.000
_cell.length_b   1.000
_cell.length_c   1.000
_cell.angle_alpha   90.00
_cell.angle_beta   90.00
_cell.angle_gamma   90.00
#
_symmetry.space_group_name_H-M   'P 1'
#
loop_
_entity.id
_entity.type
_entity.pdbx_description
1 polymer ?
#
loop_
_entity_poly.entity_id
_entity_poly.type
_entity_poly.pdbx_seq_one_letter_code
_entity_poly.pdbx_strand_id
1 'polypeptide(L)'
;MKMQPLAFALCLSVTAISAQAAVDAGIPKYTKTSGISGNLSSVGSDTLANLMTFWAEDFKKEYPNVNVQIQAAGSSTAPPALTQGTANFGPMSRAMKDNEIQEFEKKYGYKPTAVPVAVDALAVFVHKDNPIKGLSMPMVDAIFSSTRKCGFEKEVKKWGDAGLTAAWAGRDLQLFGRNSVSGTYGYFKEHALCKGDFKTNVNEQPGSASVVQSISNSINGVGYSGIGYVTSGVKAVPIKNS
;
A
#
# COMPACT_ATOMS: atom_id res chain seq x y z
N MET A 1 -37.06 -52.07 31.18
CA MET A 1 -35.65 -51.74 30.89
C MET A 1 -35.59 -50.91 29.66
N LYS A 2 -35.37 -49.57 29.77
CA LYS A 2 -35.22 -48.65 28.65
C LYS A 2 -33.72 -48.33 28.51
N MET A 3 -33.14 -48.74 27.40
CA MET A 3 -31.76 -48.38 27.02
C MET A 3 -31.75 -46.98 26.44
N GLN A 4 -30.95 -46.08 27.04
CA GLN A 4 -30.63 -44.77 26.48
C GLN A 4 -29.39 -44.88 25.55
N PRO A 5 -29.37 -44.24 24.38
CA PRO A 5 -28.16 -44.19 23.57
C PRO A 5 -27.21 -43.11 24.07
N LEU A 6 -25.96 -43.51 24.30
CA LEU A 6 -24.82 -42.63 24.61
C LEU A 6 -24.38 -41.91 23.33
N ALA A 7 -24.58 -40.60 23.29
CA ALA A 7 -24.07 -39.79 22.19
C ALA A 7 -22.58 -39.48 22.44
N PHE A 8 -21.71 -40.01 21.59
CA PHE A 8 -20.28 -39.67 21.54
C PHE A 8 -20.11 -38.35 20.78
N ALA A 9 -19.81 -37.29 21.50
CA ALA A 9 -19.43 -36.01 20.90
C ALA A 9 -17.94 -36.08 20.48
N LEU A 10 -17.69 -36.17 19.18
CA LEU A 10 -16.37 -36.11 18.59
C LEU A 10 -15.92 -34.62 18.52
N CYS A 11 -15.11 -34.17 19.47
CA CYS A 11 -14.46 -32.87 19.40
C CYS A 11 -13.34 -32.89 18.35
N LEU A 12 -13.61 -32.34 17.15
CA LEU A 12 -12.56 -32.00 16.16
C LEU A 12 -11.77 -30.81 16.69
N SER A 13 -10.60 -31.05 17.24
CA SER A 13 -9.60 -30.02 17.52
C SER A 13 -8.95 -29.58 16.20
N VAL A 14 -9.37 -28.43 15.66
CA VAL A 14 -8.68 -27.77 14.57
C VAL A 14 -7.38 -27.17 15.13
N THR A 15 -6.27 -27.87 14.93
CA THR A 15 -4.95 -27.30 15.15
C THR A 15 -4.68 -26.25 14.07
N ALA A 16 -4.74 -24.97 14.44
CA ALA A 16 -4.29 -23.89 13.59
C ALA A 16 -2.77 -24.04 13.40
N ILE A 17 -2.36 -24.51 12.23
CA ILE A 17 -0.95 -24.51 11.81
C ILE A 17 -0.62 -23.04 11.49
N SER A 18 0.05 -22.37 12.42
CA SER A 18 0.67 -21.07 12.14
C SER A 18 1.76 -21.30 11.09
N ALA A 19 1.54 -20.86 9.87
CA ALA A 19 2.58 -20.82 8.86
C ALA A 19 3.60 -19.74 9.28
N GLN A 20 4.61 -20.14 10.03
CA GLN A 20 5.79 -19.31 10.24
C GLN A 20 6.58 -19.32 8.94
N ALA A 21 6.78 -18.13 8.35
CA ALA A 21 7.71 -17.97 7.26
C ALA A 21 9.10 -18.42 7.73
N ALA A 22 9.60 -19.51 7.15
CA ALA A 22 10.93 -19.99 7.47
C ALA A 22 11.95 -18.99 6.92
N VAL A 23 12.82 -18.47 7.78
CA VAL A 23 13.97 -17.68 7.35
C VAL A 23 14.93 -18.61 6.60
N ASP A 24 15.48 -18.12 5.48
CA ASP A 24 16.47 -18.88 4.71
C ASP A 24 17.63 -19.30 5.62
N ALA A 25 17.92 -20.60 5.64
CA ALA A 25 18.98 -21.19 6.48
C ALA A 25 20.40 -20.66 6.13
N GLY A 26 20.57 -20.08 4.93
CA GLY A 26 21.81 -19.43 4.49
C GLY A 26 22.04 -18.04 5.11
N ILE A 27 21.02 -17.45 5.75
CA ILE A 27 21.16 -16.17 6.41
C ILE A 27 21.80 -16.38 7.80
N PRO A 28 22.96 -15.80 8.08
CA PRO A 28 23.61 -15.96 9.38
C PRO A 28 22.75 -15.33 10.49
N LYS A 29 22.77 -15.96 11.67
CA LYS A 29 22.08 -15.37 12.82
C LYS A 29 22.70 -14.02 13.16
N TYR A 30 21.84 -13.06 13.45
CA TYR A 30 22.28 -11.73 13.87
C TYR A 30 23.04 -11.82 15.21
N THR A 31 24.19 -11.17 15.29
CA THR A 31 24.99 -11.08 16.51
C THR A 31 24.91 -9.66 17.06
N LYS A 32 24.38 -9.54 18.26
CA LYS A 32 24.20 -8.24 18.94
C LYS A 32 25.52 -7.63 19.32
N THR A 33 25.69 -6.33 19.05
CA THR A 33 26.83 -5.53 19.49
C THR A 33 26.48 -4.79 20.78
N SER A 34 27.38 -4.78 21.77
CA SER A 34 27.18 -4.04 23.02
C SER A 34 27.43 -2.54 22.86
N GLY A 35 26.82 -1.72 23.74
CA GLY A 35 27.07 -0.28 23.81
C GLY A 35 26.35 0.56 22.76
N ILE A 36 25.42 0.02 22.02
CA ILE A 36 24.63 0.74 21.01
C ILE A 36 23.53 1.54 21.69
N SER A 37 23.51 2.86 21.45
CA SER A 37 22.48 3.79 21.91
C SER A 37 22.39 4.99 20.96
N GLY A 38 21.30 5.76 21.04
CA GLY A 38 21.11 6.98 20.25
C GLY A 38 19.73 7.10 19.64
N ASN A 39 19.60 8.02 18.68
CA ASN A 39 18.34 8.29 17.98
C ASN A 39 18.47 7.93 16.50
N LEU A 40 17.46 7.28 15.94
CA LEU A 40 17.30 7.01 14.52
C LEU A 40 15.99 7.66 14.06
N SER A 41 16.06 8.39 12.96
CA SER A 41 14.92 9.03 12.32
C SER A 41 14.65 8.42 10.96
N SER A 42 13.41 8.03 10.73
CA SER A 42 12.90 7.50 9.45
C SER A 42 11.79 8.44 8.96
N VAL A 43 11.97 9.03 7.76
CA VAL A 43 11.00 9.95 7.16
C VAL A 43 10.72 9.49 5.73
N GLY A 44 9.45 9.21 5.40
CA GLY A 44 9.14 8.80 4.03
C GLY A 44 7.79 8.11 3.86
N SER A 45 7.80 7.01 3.12
CA SER A 45 6.62 6.30 2.63
C SER A 45 5.66 5.84 3.73
N ASP A 46 4.40 6.22 3.61
CA ASP A 46 3.30 5.63 4.39
C ASP A 46 3.05 4.16 4.01
N THR A 47 3.23 3.78 2.76
CA THR A 47 3.07 2.38 2.32
C THR A 47 3.99 1.43 3.09
N LEU A 48 5.18 1.88 3.48
CA LEU A 48 6.15 1.12 4.28
C LEU A 48 5.99 1.32 5.79
N ALA A 49 5.04 2.13 6.24
CA ALA A 49 4.90 2.50 7.66
C ALA A 49 4.81 1.29 8.60
N ASN A 50 3.98 0.30 8.26
CA ASN A 50 3.81 -0.91 9.07
C ASN A 50 5.11 -1.72 9.14
N LEU A 51 5.79 -1.92 8.01
CA LEU A 51 7.06 -2.64 7.96
C LEU A 51 8.14 -1.94 8.79
N MET A 52 8.25 -0.61 8.65
CA MET A 52 9.19 0.20 9.44
C MET A 52 8.88 0.14 10.94
N THR A 53 7.61 0.12 11.31
CA THR A 53 7.18 -0.01 12.72
C THR A 53 7.60 -1.36 13.29
N PHE A 54 7.34 -2.47 12.60
CA PHE A 54 7.74 -3.80 13.04
C PHE A 54 9.27 -3.91 13.19
N TRP A 55 10.01 -3.38 12.23
CA TRP A 55 11.47 -3.36 12.34
C TRP A 55 11.98 -2.51 13.50
N ALA A 56 11.35 -1.35 13.75
CA ALA A 56 11.71 -0.51 14.88
C ALA A 56 11.43 -1.20 16.22
N GLU A 57 10.29 -1.89 16.33
CA GLU A 57 9.94 -2.66 17.52
C GLU A 57 10.91 -3.81 17.77
N ASP A 58 11.27 -4.58 16.75
CA ASP A 58 12.21 -5.68 16.88
C ASP A 58 13.63 -5.17 17.14
N PHE A 59 14.05 -4.10 16.47
CA PHE A 59 15.33 -3.48 16.71
C PHE A 59 15.46 -2.95 18.15
N LYS A 60 14.38 -2.39 18.70
CA LYS A 60 14.34 -1.92 20.10
C LYS A 60 14.46 -3.05 21.12
N LYS A 61 13.98 -4.27 20.81
CA LYS A 61 14.19 -5.45 21.67
C LYS A 61 15.68 -5.81 21.76
N GLU A 62 16.40 -5.67 20.65
CA GLU A 62 17.86 -5.91 20.61
C GLU A 62 18.65 -4.75 21.24
N TYR A 63 18.21 -3.50 21.00
CA TYR A 63 18.88 -2.27 21.42
C TYR A 63 17.91 -1.32 22.18
N PRO A 64 17.62 -1.59 23.46
CA PRO A 64 16.63 -0.82 24.24
C PRO A 64 16.97 0.67 24.38
N ASN A 65 18.26 1.02 24.27
CA ASN A 65 18.77 2.40 24.40
C ASN A 65 18.77 3.15 23.05
N VAL A 66 18.26 2.57 21.97
CA VAL A 66 18.03 3.25 20.70
C VAL A 66 16.59 3.70 20.61
N ASN A 67 16.39 4.99 20.34
CA ASN A 67 15.10 5.58 20.09
C ASN A 67 14.88 5.69 18.57
N VAL A 68 13.86 5.03 18.03
CA VAL A 68 13.50 5.09 16.61
C VAL A 68 12.25 5.93 16.42
N GLN A 69 12.35 6.98 15.62
CA GLN A 69 11.25 7.86 15.26
C GLN A 69 10.85 7.61 13.82
N ILE A 70 9.55 7.40 13.56
CA ILE A 70 9.01 7.12 12.22
C ILE A 70 8.00 8.20 11.86
N GLN A 71 8.23 8.86 10.72
CA GLN A 71 7.30 9.83 10.12
C GLN A 71 6.90 9.34 8.73
N ALA A 72 5.69 8.83 8.63
CA ALA A 72 5.12 8.25 7.40
C ALA A 72 4.36 9.32 6.59
N ALA A 73 5.08 10.31 6.04
CA ALA A 73 4.52 11.49 5.38
C ALA A 73 4.45 11.41 3.84
N GLY A 74 4.85 10.27 3.27
CA GLY A 74 4.91 10.03 1.82
C GLY A 74 6.33 9.98 1.28
N SER A 75 6.56 9.22 0.20
CA SER A 75 7.90 8.98 -0.37
C SER A 75 8.63 10.25 -0.77
N SER A 76 7.92 11.31 -1.16
CA SER A 76 8.55 12.56 -1.60
C SER A 76 9.15 13.37 -0.44
N THR A 77 8.88 13.01 0.82
CA THR A 77 9.50 13.64 1.99
C THR A 77 10.87 13.03 2.34
N ALA A 78 11.16 11.83 1.86
CA ALA A 78 12.40 11.13 2.15
C ALA A 78 13.66 11.81 1.57
N PRO A 79 13.71 12.16 0.26
CA PRO A 79 14.91 12.77 -0.33
C PRO A 79 15.33 14.06 0.36
N PRO A 80 14.46 15.05 0.59
CA PRO A 80 14.85 16.27 1.30
C PRO A 80 15.27 16.02 2.75
N ALA A 81 14.61 15.10 3.47
CA ALA A 81 14.98 14.78 4.85
C ALA A 81 16.35 14.11 4.94
N LEU A 82 16.66 13.19 4.03
CA LEU A 82 18.01 12.60 3.91
C LEU A 82 19.05 13.66 3.54
N THR A 83 18.76 14.50 2.53
CA THR A 83 19.67 15.54 2.09
C THR A 83 19.91 16.58 3.18
N GLN A 84 18.91 16.95 3.95
CA GLN A 84 19.05 17.89 5.07
C GLN A 84 19.73 17.26 6.30
N GLY A 85 19.82 15.93 6.38
CA GLY A 85 20.37 15.20 7.52
C GLY A 85 19.39 15.10 8.70
N THR A 86 18.10 15.36 8.46
CA THR A 86 17.03 15.24 9.47
C THR A 86 16.49 13.81 9.59
N ALA A 87 16.82 12.94 8.63
CA ALA A 87 16.52 11.52 8.67
C ALA A 87 17.76 10.67 8.35
N ASN A 88 17.84 9.49 8.99
CA ASN A 88 18.85 8.47 8.74
C ASN A 88 18.36 7.49 7.67
N PHE A 89 17.05 7.23 7.62
CA PHE A 89 16.38 6.35 6.67
C PHE A 89 15.29 7.10 5.92
N GLY A 90 15.19 6.82 4.63
CA GLY A 90 14.16 7.38 3.76
C GLY A 90 13.39 6.26 3.06
N PRO A 91 12.40 5.61 3.74
CA PRO A 91 11.60 4.59 3.09
C PRO A 91 10.82 5.18 1.91
N MET A 92 10.81 4.49 0.78
CA MET A 92 10.15 4.94 -0.43
C MET A 92 9.43 3.77 -1.12
N SER A 93 8.23 4.03 -1.63
CA SER A 93 7.44 3.10 -2.48
C SER A 93 7.59 3.42 -3.97
N ARG A 94 8.61 4.15 -4.33
CA ARG A 94 9.12 4.42 -5.68
C ARG A 94 10.63 4.59 -5.64
N ALA A 95 11.29 4.48 -6.76
CA ALA A 95 12.68 4.89 -6.85
C ALA A 95 12.85 6.40 -6.58
N MET A 96 14.02 6.77 -6.06
CA MET A 96 14.43 8.17 -5.98
C MET A 96 14.61 8.72 -7.40
N LYS A 97 14.14 9.94 -7.66
CA LYS A 97 14.27 10.58 -8.97
C LYS A 97 15.71 11.07 -9.20
N ASP A 98 16.12 11.21 -10.44
CA ASP A 98 17.48 11.65 -10.77
C ASP A 98 17.84 12.99 -10.13
N ASN A 99 16.94 13.96 -10.16
CA ASN A 99 17.17 15.25 -9.51
C ASN A 99 17.29 15.12 -7.96
N GLU A 100 16.54 14.23 -7.33
CA GLU A 100 16.63 13.97 -5.89
C GLU A 100 17.98 13.32 -5.52
N ILE A 101 18.48 12.41 -6.37
CA ILE A 101 19.80 11.79 -6.23
C ILE A 101 20.90 12.85 -6.40
N GLN A 102 20.81 13.69 -7.42
CA GLN A 102 21.80 14.75 -7.69
C GLN A 102 21.89 15.76 -6.54
N GLU A 103 20.78 16.17 -5.94
CA GLU A 103 20.76 17.06 -4.78
C GLU A 103 21.46 16.44 -3.57
N PHE A 104 21.24 15.15 -3.32
CA PHE A 104 21.94 14.43 -2.25
C PHE A 104 23.45 14.33 -2.56
N GLU A 105 23.82 13.91 -3.77
CA GLU A 105 25.20 13.75 -4.21
C GLU A 105 25.97 15.07 -4.15
N LYS A 106 25.32 16.18 -4.56
CA LYS A 106 25.89 17.53 -4.46
C LYS A 106 26.27 17.90 -3.03
N LYS A 107 25.47 17.49 -2.05
CA LYS A 107 25.72 17.80 -0.64
C LYS A 107 26.79 16.90 0.00
N TYR A 108 26.76 15.62 -0.29
CA TYR A 108 27.58 14.63 0.43
C TYR A 108 28.76 14.10 -0.37
N GLY A 109 28.84 14.36 -1.68
CA GLY A 109 29.89 13.86 -2.55
C GLY A 109 29.75 12.39 -2.95
N TYR A 110 28.65 11.73 -2.58
CA TYR A 110 28.32 10.35 -2.94
C TYR A 110 26.81 10.18 -3.09
N LYS A 111 26.39 9.13 -3.81
CA LYS A 111 24.98 8.83 -4.03
C LYS A 111 24.33 8.16 -2.82
N PRO A 112 23.03 8.37 -2.57
CA PRO A 112 22.33 7.64 -1.52
C PRO A 112 22.31 6.15 -1.84
N THR A 113 22.44 5.31 -0.80
CA THR A 113 22.37 3.85 -0.96
C THR A 113 20.92 3.40 -1.00
N ALA A 114 20.53 2.73 -2.08
CA ALA A 114 19.22 2.11 -2.21
C ALA A 114 19.26 0.65 -1.74
N VAL A 115 18.39 0.29 -0.80
CA VAL A 115 18.26 -1.08 -0.29
C VAL A 115 16.84 -1.58 -0.60
N PRO A 116 16.65 -2.52 -1.55
CA PRO A 116 15.36 -3.17 -1.75
C PRO A 116 14.98 -4.00 -0.53
N VAL A 117 13.79 -3.78 0.02
CA VAL A 117 13.38 -4.38 1.31
C VAL A 117 12.16 -5.28 1.21
N ALA A 118 11.29 -5.02 0.24
CA ALA A 118 10.09 -5.81 0.00
C ALA A 118 9.56 -5.58 -1.41
N VAL A 119 8.74 -6.52 -1.89
CA VAL A 119 7.92 -6.37 -3.09
C VAL A 119 6.51 -6.03 -2.62
N ASP A 120 5.99 -4.88 -3.04
CA ASP A 120 4.62 -4.47 -2.79
C ASP A 120 3.76 -4.67 -4.04
N ALA A 121 2.48 -4.95 -3.84
CA ALA A 121 1.48 -5.02 -4.89
C ALA A 121 0.45 -3.91 -4.68
N LEU A 122 0.28 -3.06 -5.68
CA LEU A 122 -0.75 -2.03 -5.70
C LEU A 122 -2.05 -2.62 -6.26
N ALA A 123 -3.15 -2.46 -5.54
CA ALA A 123 -4.45 -2.97 -5.93
C ALA A 123 -5.48 -1.86 -6.09
N VAL A 124 -6.44 -2.07 -6.99
CA VAL A 124 -7.68 -1.30 -7.05
C VAL A 124 -8.70 -1.98 -6.14
N PHE A 125 -9.25 -1.23 -5.22
CA PHE A 125 -10.23 -1.68 -4.26
C PHE A 125 -11.61 -1.09 -4.54
N VAL A 126 -12.65 -1.86 -4.24
CA VAL A 126 -14.04 -1.42 -4.18
C VAL A 126 -14.67 -1.87 -2.86
N HIS A 127 -15.82 -1.28 -2.52
CA HIS A 127 -16.61 -1.76 -1.37
C HIS A 127 -16.87 -3.27 -1.51
N LYS A 128 -16.88 -4.00 -0.40
CA LYS A 128 -17.04 -5.47 -0.37
C LYS A 128 -18.27 -5.98 -1.12
N ASP A 129 -19.36 -5.22 -1.08
CA ASP A 129 -20.64 -5.57 -1.70
C ASP A 129 -20.78 -5.10 -3.17
N ASN A 130 -19.76 -4.46 -3.74
CA ASN A 130 -19.76 -4.08 -5.14
C ASN A 130 -19.68 -5.34 -6.03
N PRO A 131 -20.61 -5.57 -7.00
CA PRO A 131 -20.63 -6.81 -7.76
C PRO A 131 -19.60 -6.89 -8.90
N ILE A 132 -18.74 -5.87 -9.09
CA ILE A 132 -17.76 -5.88 -10.17
C ILE A 132 -16.84 -7.11 -10.09
N LYS A 133 -16.65 -7.78 -11.23
CA LYS A 133 -15.85 -9.01 -11.35
C LYS A 133 -14.41 -8.78 -11.77
N GLY A 134 -14.15 -7.64 -12.43
CA GLY A 134 -12.83 -7.29 -12.94
C GLY A 134 -12.89 -6.02 -13.77
N LEU A 135 -11.72 -5.41 -13.98
CA LEU A 135 -11.52 -4.24 -14.81
C LEU A 135 -10.36 -4.51 -15.78
N SER A 136 -10.33 -3.84 -16.93
CA SER A 136 -9.13 -3.77 -17.75
C SER A 136 -8.27 -2.57 -17.33
N MET A 137 -6.98 -2.59 -17.65
CA MET A 137 -6.11 -1.45 -17.36
C MET A 137 -6.58 -0.15 -18.03
N PRO A 138 -7.00 -0.13 -19.32
CA PRO A 138 -7.60 1.07 -19.91
C PRO A 138 -8.86 1.56 -19.18
N MET A 139 -9.68 0.65 -18.61
CA MET A 139 -10.85 1.04 -17.83
C MET A 139 -10.46 1.64 -16.47
N VAL A 140 -9.42 1.13 -15.83
CA VAL A 140 -8.85 1.75 -14.60
C VAL A 140 -8.39 3.18 -14.89
N ASP A 141 -7.69 3.39 -15.99
CA ASP A 141 -7.30 4.74 -16.44
C ASP A 141 -8.55 5.62 -16.64
N ALA A 142 -9.57 5.14 -17.35
CA ALA A 142 -10.80 5.90 -17.61
C ALA A 142 -11.61 6.22 -16.32
N ILE A 143 -11.46 5.41 -15.27
CA ILE A 143 -12.04 5.69 -13.95
C ILE A 143 -11.33 6.86 -13.27
N PHE A 144 -10.00 6.85 -13.23
CA PHE A 144 -9.21 7.78 -12.41
C PHE A 144 -8.62 8.96 -13.18
N SER A 145 -8.44 8.85 -14.51
CA SER A 145 -7.76 9.85 -15.33
C SER A 145 -8.73 10.73 -16.13
N SER A 146 -8.40 12.00 -16.24
CA SER A 146 -9.04 12.95 -17.16
C SER A 146 -8.55 12.81 -18.59
N THR A 147 -7.34 12.26 -18.79
CA THR A 147 -6.67 12.21 -20.10
C THR A 147 -6.83 10.89 -20.85
N ARG A 148 -7.13 9.79 -20.14
CA ARG A 148 -7.37 8.43 -20.69
C ARG A 148 -6.30 7.95 -21.67
N LYS A 149 -5.03 8.14 -21.31
CA LYS A 149 -3.89 7.83 -22.18
C LYS A 149 -3.68 6.33 -22.43
N CYS A 150 -4.29 5.45 -21.60
CA CYS A 150 -4.25 4.01 -21.82
C CYS A 150 -5.27 3.51 -22.89
N GLY A 151 -6.00 4.42 -23.54
CA GLY A 151 -6.76 4.11 -24.76
C GLY A 151 -8.23 3.74 -24.55
N PHE A 152 -8.83 3.98 -23.39
CA PHE A 152 -10.27 3.79 -23.25
C PHE A 152 -11.03 4.98 -23.85
N GLU A 153 -11.97 4.71 -24.75
CA GLU A 153 -12.62 5.75 -25.55
C GLU A 153 -13.48 6.71 -24.73
N LYS A 154 -14.20 6.18 -23.72
CA LYS A 154 -15.18 6.94 -22.94
C LYS A 154 -14.69 7.16 -21.51
N GLU A 155 -15.12 8.28 -20.95
CA GLU A 155 -14.98 8.52 -19.53
C GLU A 155 -15.89 7.58 -18.73
N VAL A 156 -15.37 7.00 -17.65
CA VAL A 156 -16.13 6.17 -16.72
C VAL A 156 -16.51 7.04 -15.51
N LYS A 157 -17.82 7.37 -15.40
CA LYS A 157 -18.38 8.17 -14.30
C LYS A 157 -19.29 7.36 -13.40
N LYS A 158 -19.98 6.40 -13.98
CA LYS A 158 -20.94 5.55 -13.31
C LYS A 158 -20.53 4.08 -13.36
N TRP A 159 -21.03 3.29 -12.44
CA TRP A 159 -20.80 1.86 -12.44
C TRP A 159 -21.37 1.17 -13.70
N GLY A 160 -22.38 1.76 -14.33
CA GLY A 160 -22.86 1.31 -15.63
C GLY A 160 -21.84 1.46 -16.76
N ASP A 161 -21.04 2.51 -16.74
CA ASP A 161 -19.95 2.71 -17.70
C ASP A 161 -18.84 1.65 -17.54
N ALA A 162 -18.71 1.09 -16.33
CA ALA A 162 -17.81 -0.03 -16.02
C ALA A 162 -18.46 -1.41 -16.27
N GLY A 163 -19.68 -1.46 -16.83
CA GLY A 163 -20.37 -2.69 -17.22
C GLY A 163 -21.32 -3.27 -16.17
N LEU A 164 -21.58 -2.58 -15.07
CA LEU A 164 -22.60 -3.02 -14.10
C LEU A 164 -24.00 -2.65 -14.59
N THR A 165 -24.97 -3.50 -14.24
CA THR A 165 -26.37 -3.37 -14.68
C THR A 165 -27.32 -3.16 -13.51
N ALA A 166 -28.62 -3.08 -13.79
CA ALA A 166 -29.70 -2.95 -12.81
C ALA A 166 -29.47 -1.78 -11.83
N ALA A 167 -29.64 -2.00 -10.54
CA ALA A 167 -29.54 -0.99 -9.49
C ALA A 167 -28.15 -0.34 -9.36
N TRP A 168 -27.12 -0.90 -10.01
CA TRP A 168 -25.76 -0.36 -10.00
C TRP A 168 -25.46 0.57 -11.16
N ALA A 169 -26.14 0.41 -12.30
CA ALA A 169 -25.83 1.14 -13.54
C ALA A 169 -25.85 2.67 -13.37
N GLY A 170 -26.82 3.18 -12.63
CA GLY A 170 -27.00 4.62 -12.41
C GLY A 170 -26.15 5.24 -11.31
N ARG A 171 -25.39 4.44 -10.55
CA ARG A 171 -24.61 4.93 -9.41
C ARG A 171 -23.34 5.61 -9.86
N ASP A 172 -23.08 6.82 -9.38
CA ASP A 172 -21.83 7.54 -9.62
C ASP A 172 -20.68 6.89 -8.84
N LEU A 173 -19.49 6.85 -9.44
CA LEU A 173 -18.28 6.41 -8.75
C LEU A 173 -17.80 7.47 -7.76
N GLN A 174 -17.46 7.03 -6.56
CA GLN A 174 -16.69 7.85 -5.61
C GLN A 174 -15.23 7.43 -5.64
N LEU A 175 -14.37 8.34 -6.09
CA LEU A 175 -12.96 8.06 -6.33
C LEU A 175 -12.14 8.41 -5.08
N PHE A 176 -11.30 7.46 -4.66
CA PHE A 176 -10.37 7.64 -3.55
C PHE A 176 -8.95 7.31 -3.99
N GLY A 177 -8.00 8.16 -3.64
CA GLY A 177 -6.61 7.98 -4.00
C GLY A 177 -5.68 8.58 -2.98
N ARG A 178 -4.40 8.58 -3.29
CA ARG A 178 -3.36 9.20 -2.48
C ARG A 178 -3.07 10.60 -2.98
N ASN A 179 -2.54 11.45 -2.11
CA ASN A 179 -2.04 12.76 -2.49
C ASN A 179 -0.70 12.68 -3.27
N SER A 180 -0.30 13.77 -3.88
CA SER A 180 0.88 13.84 -4.76
C SER A 180 2.23 13.61 -4.06
N VAL A 181 2.28 13.69 -2.73
CA VAL A 181 3.50 13.40 -1.93
C VAL A 181 3.76 11.89 -1.84
N SER A 182 2.72 11.08 -2.03
CA SER A 182 2.78 9.63 -1.98
C SER A 182 3.55 9.02 -3.16
N GLY A 183 4.44 8.08 -2.87
CA GLY A 183 5.05 7.23 -3.90
C GLY A 183 4.02 6.37 -4.63
N THR A 184 3.00 5.90 -3.91
CA THR A 184 1.87 5.14 -4.46
C THR A 184 1.08 5.95 -5.49
N TYR A 185 0.86 7.25 -5.26
CA TYR A 185 0.28 8.16 -6.26
C TYR A 185 1.14 8.20 -7.53
N GLY A 186 2.45 8.41 -7.39
CA GLY A 186 3.37 8.47 -8.53
C GLY A 186 3.41 7.17 -9.30
N TYR A 187 3.49 6.04 -8.61
CA TYR A 187 3.49 4.71 -9.23
C TYR A 187 2.19 4.41 -9.98
N PHE A 188 1.03 4.71 -9.37
CA PHE A 188 -0.26 4.52 -10.02
C PHE A 188 -0.41 5.42 -11.26
N LYS A 189 0.00 6.68 -11.16
CA LYS A 189 0.00 7.60 -12.31
C LYS A 189 0.82 7.06 -13.48
N GLU A 190 1.99 6.51 -13.19
CA GLU A 190 2.89 5.99 -14.21
C GLU A 190 2.37 4.71 -14.87
N HIS A 191 1.96 3.75 -14.05
CA HIS A 191 1.67 2.39 -14.54
C HIS A 191 0.19 2.13 -14.85
N ALA A 192 -0.73 2.77 -14.14
CA ALA A 192 -2.17 2.55 -14.32
C ALA A 192 -2.86 3.64 -15.14
N LEU A 193 -2.28 4.86 -15.20
CA LEU A 193 -2.83 5.98 -15.98
C LEU A 193 -1.99 6.32 -17.22
N CYS A 194 -1.02 5.50 -17.60
CA CYS A 194 -0.12 5.76 -18.73
C CYS A 194 0.48 7.18 -18.68
N LYS A 195 0.90 7.62 -17.49
CA LYS A 195 1.36 8.99 -17.18
C LYS A 195 0.30 10.07 -17.44
N GLY A 196 -0.99 9.69 -17.45
CA GLY A 196 -2.13 10.60 -17.56
C GLY A 196 -2.36 11.39 -16.26
N ASP A 197 -3.23 12.40 -16.34
CA ASP A 197 -3.54 13.24 -15.19
C ASP A 197 -4.78 12.74 -14.48
N PHE A 198 -4.73 12.72 -13.15
CA PHE A 198 -5.88 12.36 -12.33
C PHE A 198 -7.07 13.31 -12.57
N LYS A 199 -8.26 12.81 -12.40
CA LYS A 199 -9.48 13.62 -12.31
C LYS A 199 -9.43 14.48 -11.04
N THR A 200 -10.00 15.67 -11.12
CA THR A 200 -10.05 16.64 -10.01
C THR A 200 -10.97 16.21 -8.85
N ASN A 201 -11.88 15.25 -9.12
CA ASN A 201 -12.82 14.71 -8.13
C ASN A 201 -12.29 13.44 -7.44
N VAL A 202 -11.03 13.09 -7.59
CA VAL A 202 -10.40 12.06 -6.75
C VAL A 202 -10.21 12.62 -5.35
N ASN A 203 -10.85 11.97 -4.37
CA ASN A 203 -10.68 12.32 -2.95
C ASN A 203 -9.31 11.85 -2.48
N GLU A 204 -8.39 12.78 -2.36
CA GLU A 204 -7.01 12.50 -1.93
C GLU A 204 -6.96 12.19 -0.43
N GLN A 205 -6.30 11.08 -0.10
CA GLN A 205 -6.11 10.61 1.26
C GLN A 205 -4.62 10.66 1.66
N PRO A 206 -4.31 10.99 2.90
CA PRO A 206 -2.93 11.09 3.36
C PRO A 206 -2.23 9.73 3.46
N GLY A 207 -2.98 8.64 3.71
CA GLY A 207 -2.45 7.32 3.96
C GLY A 207 -3.17 6.20 3.22
N SER A 208 -2.53 5.06 3.12
CA SER A 208 -3.06 3.84 2.49
C SER A 208 -4.25 3.28 3.26
N ALA A 209 -4.19 3.29 4.58
CA ALA A 209 -5.28 2.86 5.45
C ALA A 209 -6.53 3.74 5.29
N SER A 210 -6.35 5.06 5.18
CA SER A 210 -7.48 6.00 5.01
C SER A 210 -8.16 5.85 3.65
N VAL A 211 -7.44 5.50 2.57
CA VAL A 211 -8.06 5.14 1.30
C VAL A 211 -8.98 3.94 1.48
N VAL A 212 -8.48 2.85 2.07
CA VAL A 212 -9.25 1.61 2.27
C VAL A 212 -10.46 1.85 3.17
N GLN A 213 -10.29 2.63 4.26
CA GLN A 213 -11.39 2.99 5.14
C GLN A 213 -12.47 3.82 4.43
N SER A 214 -12.08 4.78 3.60
CA SER A 214 -13.03 5.59 2.82
C SER A 214 -13.84 4.74 1.85
N ILE A 215 -13.20 3.76 1.18
CA ILE A 215 -13.90 2.82 0.31
C ILE A 215 -14.85 1.91 1.10
N SER A 216 -14.44 1.43 2.29
CA SER A 216 -15.29 0.56 3.12
C SER A 216 -16.55 1.26 3.65
N ASN A 217 -16.51 2.59 3.75
CA ASN A 217 -17.65 3.42 4.17
C ASN A 217 -18.48 3.94 2.99
N SER A 218 -18.10 3.64 1.76
CA SER A 218 -18.76 4.11 0.55
C SER A 218 -19.12 2.94 -0.36
N ILE A 219 -20.41 2.62 -0.45
CA ILE A 219 -20.92 1.55 -1.33
C ILE A 219 -20.54 1.77 -2.81
N ASN A 220 -20.36 3.01 -3.24
CA ASN A 220 -19.98 3.41 -4.59
C ASN A 220 -18.47 3.65 -4.73
N GLY A 221 -17.72 3.40 -3.65
CA GLY A 221 -16.28 3.69 -3.55
C GLY A 221 -15.44 2.80 -4.46
N VAL A 222 -14.48 3.43 -5.11
CA VAL A 222 -13.37 2.79 -5.80
C VAL A 222 -12.09 3.59 -5.52
N GLY A 223 -10.98 2.91 -5.27
CA GLY A 223 -9.71 3.57 -4.95
C GLY A 223 -8.54 2.61 -5.13
N TYR A 224 -7.33 3.11 -4.92
CA TYR A 224 -6.11 2.31 -5.03
C TYR A 224 -5.24 2.45 -3.77
N SER A 225 -4.66 1.33 -3.35
CA SER A 225 -3.78 1.25 -2.18
C SER A 225 -2.90 0.00 -2.26
N GLY A 226 -1.88 -0.11 -1.40
CA GLY A 226 -1.12 -1.34 -1.25
C GLY A 226 -2.00 -2.50 -0.81
N ILE A 227 -1.76 -3.69 -1.38
CA ILE A 227 -2.57 -4.90 -1.09
C ILE A 227 -2.56 -5.27 0.39
N GLY A 228 -1.48 -4.99 1.10
CA GLY A 228 -1.33 -5.26 2.54
C GLY A 228 -2.28 -4.45 3.44
N TYR A 229 -2.98 -3.46 2.90
CA TYR A 229 -3.98 -2.66 3.63
C TYR A 229 -5.42 -3.17 3.49
N VAL A 230 -5.63 -4.29 2.80
CA VAL A 230 -6.96 -4.89 2.63
C VAL A 230 -7.64 -5.16 3.98
N THR A 231 -8.93 -4.86 4.06
CA THR A 231 -9.79 -5.15 5.21
C THR A 231 -11.05 -5.89 4.76
N SER A 232 -11.83 -6.43 5.70
CA SER A 232 -13.10 -7.10 5.40
C SER A 232 -14.18 -6.20 4.79
N GLY A 233 -14.00 -4.87 4.85
CA GLY A 233 -14.93 -3.88 4.26
C GLY A 233 -14.73 -3.63 2.77
N VAL A 234 -13.61 -4.11 2.19
CA VAL A 234 -13.25 -3.90 0.78
C VAL A 234 -12.87 -5.21 0.11
N LYS A 235 -12.84 -5.21 -1.21
CA LYS A 235 -12.24 -6.28 -2.01
C LYS A 235 -11.36 -5.71 -3.12
N ALA A 236 -10.27 -6.39 -3.40
CA ALA A 236 -9.42 -6.10 -4.55
C ALA A 236 -10.14 -6.55 -5.85
N VAL A 237 -10.05 -5.73 -6.87
CA VAL A 237 -10.64 -6.02 -8.19
C VAL A 237 -9.58 -6.65 -9.07
N PRO A 238 -9.82 -7.83 -9.67
CA PRO A 238 -8.93 -8.42 -10.66
C PRO A 238 -8.75 -7.48 -11.86
N ILE A 239 -7.49 -7.23 -12.22
CA ILE A 239 -7.15 -6.42 -13.40
C ILE A 239 -6.73 -7.35 -14.51
N LYS A 240 -7.39 -7.26 -15.67
CA LYS A 240 -7.03 -7.98 -16.88
C LYS A 240 -6.04 -7.12 -17.68
N ASN A 241 -4.92 -7.71 -18.02
CA ASN A 241 -4.07 -7.16 -19.08
C ASN A 241 -4.84 -7.32 -20.39
N SER A 242 -5.00 -6.24 -21.13
CA SER A 242 -5.62 -6.24 -22.46
C SER A 242 -4.78 -7.00 -23.47
#